data_e4248693e73a312cbd69d87d6680e71c
#
_entry.id   e4248693e73a312cbd69d87d6680e71c
#
_cell.length_a   1.000
_cell.length_b   1.000
_cell.length_c   1.000
_cell.angle_alpha   90.00
_cell.angle_beta   90.00
_cell.angle_gamma   90.00
#
_symmetry.space_group_name_H-M   'P 1'
#
loop_
_entity.id
_entity.type
_entity.pdbx_description
1 polymer ?
#
loop_
_entity_poly.entity_id
_entity_poly.type
_entity_poly.pdbx_seq_one_letter_code
_entity_poly.pdbx_strand_id
1 'polypeptide(L)'
;MITVQELTDIFIFSVRDGFVQVSAFVAITVLLFSYIQYQSGGRLVRFLEKNKHLQPLAGALLGLTPGCGGAIIAMPLYVRGSISFGTVVATLTATAGDSAFVILTQAPVAALYAYGLAALAGILFGYAIDYWGLGTGRLDRAFQQIGDSVMNGSFKTTNVSNDKPSIPNIDRSCDHDTSTNLRKGGFWHKVSHAIHIAWWGLAIAGLIAGIEYLRRGAPEVPLAFGLDFPTLFTVAGLLGTTLSFYLYIVGRRIIGEECSGRMRNFSNTYAAFKHAAMETSMVTVWVIVAYLIYEYSIVIFSLNIGALATAVGIWAPIAGAALGIVPGCGPQIIFATLYASNQIPFSALVANAISQDGDALFPLMAIDMKAAIIATIYTTIPALIVGVLIYYFWPYASMGFGVLG
;
A
#
# COMPACT_ATOMS: atom_id res chain seq x y z
N MET A 1 -22.21 -4.08 -25.25
CA MET A 1 -21.81 -5.50 -25.13
C MET A 1 -20.32 -5.50 -24.88
N ILE A 2 -19.91 -6.01 -23.74
CA ILE A 2 -18.48 -6.14 -23.42
C ILE A 2 -17.90 -7.21 -24.34
N THR A 3 -16.84 -6.89 -25.07
CA THR A 3 -16.18 -7.84 -25.97
C THR A 3 -15.14 -8.66 -25.21
N VAL A 4 -14.88 -9.89 -25.68
CA VAL A 4 -13.81 -10.74 -25.09
C VAL A 4 -12.46 -10.06 -25.22
N GLN A 5 -12.26 -9.27 -26.27
CA GLN A 5 -11.03 -8.53 -26.50
C GLN A 5 -10.81 -7.44 -25.44
N GLU A 6 -11.84 -6.67 -25.09
CA GLU A 6 -11.78 -5.68 -24.01
C GLU A 6 -11.39 -6.30 -22.67
N LEU A 7 -11.95 -7.47 -22.35
CA LEU A 7 -11.60 -8.19 -21.10
C LEU A 7 -10.15 -8.67 -21.10
N THR A 8 -9.65 -9.11 -22.27
CA THR A 8 -8.27 -9.56 -22.43
C THR A 8 -7.29 -8.39 -22.31
N ASP A 9 -7.63 -7.25 -22.92
CA ASP A 9 -6.81 -6.05 -22.88
C ASP A 9 -6.71 -5.51 -21.43
N ILE A 10 -7.83 -5.48 -20.69
CA ILE A 10 -7.85 -5.12 -19.28
C ILE A 10 -6.93 -6.05 -18.47
N PHE A 11 -6.98 -7.35 -18.70
CA PHE A 11 -6.11 -8.30 -18.02
C PHE A 11 -4.63 -8.02 -18.29
N ILE A 12 -4.26 -7.83 -19.55
CA ILE A 12 -2.89 -7.55 -19.96
C ILE A 12 -2.40 -6.23 -19.37
N PHE A 13 -3.22 -5.17 -19.42
CA PHE A 13 -2.92 -3.88 -18.83
C PHE A 13 -2.70 -3.99 -17.33
N SER A 14 -3.64 -4.58 -16.59
CA SER A 14 -3.55 -4.70 -15.12
C SER A 14 -2.31 -5.47 -14.69
N VAL A 15 -1.99 -6.58 -15.38
CA VAL A 15 -0.84 -7.43 -15.06
C VAL A 15 0.48 -6.74 -15.40
N ARG A 16 0.55 -6.10 -16.55
CA ARG A 16 1.73 -5.37 -17.03
C ARG A 16 2.02 -4.15 -16.15
N ASP A 17 1.01 -3.32 -15.98
CA ASP A 17 1.14 -2.02 -15.33
C ASP A 17 1.33 -2.17 -13.83
N GLY A 18 0.68 -3.15 -13.20
CA GLY A 18 0.90 -3.48 -11.80
C GLY A 18 2.35 -3.86 -11.47
N PHE A 19 3.06 -4.52 -12.40
CA PHE A 19 4.47 -4.79 -12.19
C PHE A 19 5.35 -3.59 -12.49
N VAL A 20 5.17 -2.94 -13.64
CA VAL A 20 6.09 -1.88 -14.10
C VAL A 20 5.90 -0.59 -13.31
N GLN A 21 4.65 -0.20 -13.04
CA GLN A 21 4.36 1.06 -12.35
C GLN A 21 4.50 0.95 -10.84
N VAL A 22 4.14 -0.19 -10.25
CA VAL A 22 4.12 -0.35 -8.79
C VAL A 22 5.28 -1.23 -8.32
N SER A 23 5.32 -2.49 -8.76
CA SER A 23 6.24 -3.47 -8.18
C SER A 23 7.70 -3.12 -8.37
N ALA A 24 8.08 -2.57 -9.53
CA ALA A 24 9.46 -2.18 -9.80
C ALA A 24 9.93 -1.03 -8.89
N PHE A 25 9.07 -0.05 -8.61
CA PHE A 25 9.37 1.04 -7.68
C PHE A 25 9.38 0.56 -6.23
N VAL A 26 8.40 -0.26 -5.84
CA VAL A 26 8.35 -0.88 -4.50
C VAL A 26 9.60 -1.73 -4.25
N ALA A 27 10.08 -2.48 -5.23
CA ALA A 27 11.30 -3.28 -5.10
C ALA A 27 12.51 -2.45 -4.64
N ILE A 28 12.71 -1.29 -5.26
CA ILE A 28 13.83 -0.40 -4.93
C ILE A 28 13.66 0.22 -3.55
N THR A 29 12.46 0.66 -3.20
CA THR A 29 12.19 1.28 -1.89
C THR A 29 12.33 0.27 -0.76
N VAL A 30 11.80 -0.95 -0.92
CA VAL A 30 11.96 -2.05 0.06
C VAL A 30 13.42 -2.47 0.17
N LEU A 31 14.16 -2.54 -0.96
CA LEU A 31 15.59 -2.84 -0.94
C LEU A 31 16.38 -1.77 -0.21
N LEU A 32 16.13 -0.49 -0.53
CA LEU A 32 16.79 0.64 0.12
C LEU A 32 16.61 0.59 1.65
N PHE A 33 15.38 0.36 2.10
CA PHE A 33 15.09 0.25 3.53
C PHE A 33 15.75 -1.00 4.16
N SER A 34 15.67 -2.15 3.50
CA SER A 34 16.34 -3.38 3.96
C SER A 34 17.85 -3.18 4.07
N TYR A 35 18.44 -2.43 3.13
CA TYR A 35 19.85 -2.07 3.16
C TYR A 35 20.18 -1.09 4.29
N ILE A 36 19.35 -0.05 4.51
CA ILE A 36 19.50 0.87 5.64
C ILE A 36 19.38 0.12 6.97
N GLN A 37 18.45 -0.81 7.09
CA GLN A 37 18.28 -1.67 8.26
C GLN A 37 19.53 -2.54 8.49
N TYR A 38 20.08 -3.11 7.43
CA TYR A 38 21.33 -3.87 7.47
C TYR A 38 22.50 -3.02 7.96
N GLN A 39 22.71 -1.85 7.35
CA GLN A 39 23.78 -0.91 7.71
C GLN A 39 23.63 -0.37 9.14
N SER A 40 22.42 -0.05 9.55
CA SER A 40 22.14 0.49 10.90
C SER A 40 22.17 -0.59 11.99
N GLY A 41 22.28 -1.87 11.63
CA GLY A 41 22.20 -2.97 12.59
C GLY A 41 20.90 -2.96 13.39
N GLY A 42 19.77 -2.54 12.78
CA GLY A 42 18.47 -2.43 13.43
C GLY A 42 18.34 -1.29 14.45
N ARG A 43 19.28 -0.34 14.46
CA ARG A 43 19.23 0.80 15.40
C ARG A 43 18.01 1.67 15.20
N LEU A 44 17.59 1.87 13.95
CA LEU A 44 16.41 2.68 13.62
C LEU A 44 15.15 2.13 14.28
N VAL A 45 14.93 0.84 14.16
CA VAL A 45 13.74 0.21 14.73
C VAL A 45 13.80 0.15 16.24
N ARG A 46 14.97 -0.18 16.81
CA ARG A 46 15.18 -0.10 18.27
C ARG A 46 14.99 1.32 18.82
N PHE A 47 15.36 2.34 18.04
CA PHE A 47 15.10 3.74 18.39
C PHE A 47 13.59 4.03 18.43
N LEU A 48 12.83 3.56 17.43
CA LEU A 48 11.37 3.70 17.39
C LEU A 48 10.70 2.92 18.54
N GLU A 49 11.12 1.70 18.81
CA GLU A 49 10.62 0.89 19.94
C GLU A 49 10.86 1.58 21.30
N LYS A 50 12.02 2.21 21.47
CA LYS A 50 12.37 2.93 22.70
C LYS A 50 11.60 4.23 22.86
N ASN A 51 11.35 4.94 21.75
CA ASN A 51 10.74 6.28 21.75
C ASN A 51 9.32 6.23 21.18
N LYS A 52 8.39 5.62 21.92
CA LYS A 52 6.99 5.46 21.48
C LYS A 52 6.31 6.77 21.10
N HIS A 53 6.66 7.88 21.75
CA HIS A 53 6.13 9.20 21.42
C HIS A 53 6.52 9.72 20.04
N LEU A 54 7.61 9.23 19.45
CA LEU A 54 8.05 9.64 18.11
C LEU A 54 7.49 8.75 17.00
N GLN A 55 6.83 7.65 17.36
CA GLN A 55 6.37 6.68 16.38
C GLN A 55 5.37 7.25 15.36
N PRO A 56 4.28 7.98 15.73
CA PRO A 56 3.35 8.54 14.74
C PRO A 56 4.03 9.58 13.82
N LEU A 57 4.95 10.40 14.36
CA LEU A 57 5.72 11.33 13.55
C LEU A 57 6.61 10.61 12.53
N ALA A 58 7.34 9.59 12.97
CA ALA A 58 8.18 8.78 12.09
C ALA A 58 7.34 8.01 11.05
N GLY A 59 6.16 7.52 11.44
CA GLY A 59 5.21 6.90 10.54
C GLY A 59 4.75 7.85 9.43
N ALA A 60 4.35 9.07 9.78
CA ALA A 60 3.96 10.08 8.80
C ALA A 60 5.11 10.45 7.85
N LEU A 61 6.34 10.55 8.34
CA LEU A 61 7.51 10.79 7.49
C LEU A 61 7.78 9.61 6.52
N LEU A 62 7.58 8.38 6.97
CA LEU A 62 7.65 7.21 6.08
C LEU A 62 6.55 7.24 5.02
N GLY A 63 5.32 7.62 5.40
CA GLY A 63 4.21 7.78 4.46
C GLY A 63 4.47 8.86 3.40
N LEU A 64 5.11 9.97 3.74
CA LEU A 64 5.44 11.05 2.82
C LEU A 64 6.48 10.67 1.76
N THR A 65 7.16 9.54 1.90
CA THR A 65 8.08 9.11 0.84
C THR A 65 7.30 8.85 -0.44
N PRO A 66 7.70 9.49 -1.57
CA PRO A 66 7.02 9.26 -2.85
C PRO A 66 6.98 7.78 -3.21
N GLY A 67 5.82 7.30 -3.64
CA GLY A 67 5.55 5.87 -3.78
C GLY A 67 5.15 5.23 -2.45
N CYS A 68 4.58 4.03 -2.50
CA CYS A 68 4.05 3.36 -1.31
C CYS A 68 5.12 2.65 -0.46
N GLY A 69 6.40 2.69 -0.84
CA GLY A 69 7.46 1.87 -0.24
C GLY A 69 7.67 2.11 1.26
N GLY A 70 7.67 3.37 1.71
CA GLY A 70 7.82 3.70 3.13
C GLY A 70 6.66 3.19 3.98
N ALA A 71 5.44 3.31 3.47
CA ALA A 71 4.25 2.83 4.14
C ALA A 71 4.17 1.29 4.16
N ILE A 72 4.52 0.62 3.06
CA ILE A 72 4.60 -0.84 2.98
C ILE A 72 5.51 -1.42 4.08
N ILE A 73 6.60 -0.77 4.39
CA ILE A 73 7.55 -1.20 5.42
C ILE A 73 6.99 -1.06 6.83
N ALA A 74 6.14 -0.06 7.08
CA ALA A 74 5.53 0.13 8.39
C ALA A 74 4.58 -1.03 8.76
N MET A 75 3.92 -1.67 7.79
CA MET A 75 2.92 -2.71 8.07
C MET A 75 3.50 -3.94 8.76
N PRO A 76 4.59 -4.57 8.28
CA PRO A 76 5.25 -5.67 8.99
C PRO A 76 5.77 -5.27 10.38
N LEU A 77 6.21 -4.02 10.57
CA LEU A 77 6.67 -3.53 11.88
C LEU A 77 5.51 -3.47 12.89
N TYR A 78 4.32 -3.09 12.44
CA TYR A 78 3.12 -3.10 13.27
C TYR A 78 2.74 -4.52 13.68
N VAL A 79 2.69 -5.45 12.73
CA VAL A 79 2.35 -6.86 13.01
C VAL A 79 3.32 -7.50 14.00
N ARG A 80 4.59 -7.09 13.96
CA ARG A 80 5.62 -7.52 14.93
C ARG A 80 5.52 -6.81 16.28
N GLY A 81 4.61 -5.85 16.44
CA GLY A 81 4.45 -5.07 17.67
C GLY A 81 5.54 -4.02 17.91
N SER A 82 6.37 -3.71 16.90
CA SER A 82 7.44 -2.71 17.00
C SER A 82 6.92 -1.28 16.94
N ILE A 83 5.79 -1.05 16.27
CA ILE A 83 5.12 0.25 16.18
C ILE A 83 3.66 0.16 16.61
N SER A 84 3.09 1.29 17.02
CA SER A 84 1.70 1.41 17.44
C SER A 84 0.72 1.41 16.27
N PHE A 85 -0.57 1.15 16.55
CA PHE A 85 -1.63 1.27 15.54
C PHE A 85 -1.83 2.73 15.10
N GLY A 86 -1.68 3.70 16.01
CA GLY A 86 -1.70 5.11 15.65
C GLY A 86 -0.58 5.48 14.67
N THR A 87 0.59 4.81 14.77
CA THR A 87 1.66 4.95 13.78
C THR A 87 1.26 4.42 12.42
N VAL A 88 0.58 3.28 12.35
CA VAL A 88 0.04 2.74 11.08
C VAL A 88 -0.91 3.74 10.43
N VAL A 89 -1.88 4.26 11.19
CA VAL A 89 -2.84 5.25 10.69
C VAL A 89 -2.12 6.54 10.26
N ALA A 90 -1.14 7.02 11.04
CA ALA A 90 -0.34 8.19 10.65
C ALA A 90 0.41 7.96 9.32
N THR A 91 0.97 6.77 9.14
CA THR A 91 1.69 6.40 7.92
C THR A 91 0.75 6.34 6.71
N LEU A 92 -0.39 5.66 6.84
CA LEU A 92 -1.36 5.52 5.76
C LEU A 92 -1.97 6.88 5.38
N THR A 93 -2.42 7.67 6.37
CA THR A 93 -2.97 9.02 6.16
C THR A 93 -1.97 9.96 5.44
N ALA A 94 -0.67 9.83 5.74
CA ALA A 94 0.37 10.64 5.11
C ALA A 94 0.90 10.04 3.80
N THR A 95 0.38 8.88 3.36
CA THR A 95 0.90 8.19 2.17
C THR A 95 0.67 9.01 0.92
N ALA A 96 1.78 9.34 0.25
CA ALA A 96 1.73 10.11 -0.99
C ALA A 96 1.38 9.26 -2.22
N GLY A 97 1.63 7.95 -2.17
CA GLY A 97 1.35 7.02 -3.27
C GLY A 97 2.07 7.35 -4.58
N ASP A 98 1.73 6.62 -5.63
CA ASP A 98 2.29 6.88 -6.97
C ASP A 98 1.63 8.08 -7.65
N SER A 99 0.43 8.47 -7.23
CA SER A 99 -0.24 9.70 -7.68
C SER A 99 0.55 10.97 -7.37
N ALA A 100 1.46 10.90 -6.36
CA ALA A 100 2.34 12.02 -6.03
C ALA A 100 3.18 12.46 -7.23
N PHE A 101 3.66 11.54 -8.04
CA PHE A 101 4.45 11.87 -9.22
C PHE A 101 3.62 12.64 -10.25
N VAL A 102 2.36 12.26 -10.44
CA VAL A 102 1.44 12.95 -11.37
C VAL A 102 1.14 14.37 -10.88
N ILE A 103 0.77 14.52 -9.60
CA ILE A 103 0.42 15.83 -9.05
C ILE A 103 1.66 16.74 -8.97
N LEU A 104 2.83 16.20 -8.58
CA LEU A 104 4.08 16.98 -8.50
C LEU A 104 4.53 17.51 -9.86
N THR A 105 4.24 16.79 -10.96
CA THR A 105 4.59 17.25 -12.31
C THR A 105 3.61 18.26 -12.89
N GLN A 106 2.33 18.15 -12.55
CA GLN A 106 1.25 18.98 -13.13
C GLN A 106 0.81 20.13 -12.23
N ALA A 107 0.86 19.93 -10.91
CA ALA A 107 0.42 20.92 -9.91
C ALA A 107 1.32 20.88 -8.66
N PRO A 108 2.63 21.23 -8.75
CA PRO A 108 3.60 21.02 -7.66
C PRO A 108 3.24 21.77 -6.39
N VAL A 109 2.67 22.97 -6.50
CA VAL A 109 2.24 23.75 -5.33
C VAL A 109 1.08 23.06 -4.63
N ALA A 110 0.07 22.60 -5.36
CA ALA A 110 -1.06 21.87 -4.81
C ALA A 110 -0.59 20.53 -4.17
N ALA A 111 0.35 19.84 -4.79
CA ALA A 111 0.95 18.62 -4.23
C ALA A 111 1.59 18.87 -2.87
N LEU A 112 2.42 19.93 -2.75
CA LEU A 112 3.09 20.27 -1.50
C LEU A 112 2.09 20.56 -0.37
N TYR A 113 1.03 21.32 -0.66
CA TYR A 113 -0.01 21.59 0.33
C TYR A 113 -0.85 20.36 0.66
N ALA A 114 -1.25 19.57 -0.34
CA ALA A 114 -2.07 18.39 -0.12
C ALA A 114 -1.34 17.35 0.75
N TYR A 115 -0.11 17.00 0.40
CA TYR A 115 0.67 16.03 1.18
C TYR A 115 1.19 16.60 2.52
N GLY A 116 1.44 17.90 2.59
CA GLY A 116 1.75 18.57 3.87
C GLY A 116 0.57 18.51 4.84
N LEU A 117 -0.65 18.77 4.36
CA LEU A 117 -1.89 18.65 5.15
C LEU A 117 -2.18 17.17 5.52
N ALA A 118 -1.96 16.25 4.61
CA ALA A 118 -2.10 14.82 4.87
C ALA A 118 -1.13 14.34 5.97
N ALA A 119 0.13 14.76 5.92
CA ALA A 119 1.11 14.46 6.96
C ALA A 119 0.72 15.06 8.31
N LEU A 120 0.28 16.32 8.32
CA LEU A 120 -0.17 16.98 9.55
C LEU A 120 -1.38 16.26 10.15
N ALA A 121 -2.38 15.94 9.33
CA ALA A 121 -3.55 15.16 9.73
C ALA A 121 -3.12 13.78 10.27
N GLY A 122 -2.26 13.07 9.57
CA GLY A 122 -1.73 11.77 9.98
C GLY A 122 -1.03 11.82 11.34
N ILE A 123 -0.19 12.82 11.57
CA ILE A 123 0.49 13.02 12.85
C ILE A 123 -0.55 13.26 13.96
N LEU A 124 -1.48 14.20 13.77
CA LEU A 124 -2.46 14.57 14.79
C LEU A 124 -3.38 13.39 15.13
N PHE A 125 -3.91 12.72 14.12
CA PHE A 125 -4.81 11.57 14.34
C PHE A 125 -4.05 10.36 14.85
N GLY A 126 -2.82 10.10 14.40
CA GLY A 126 -1.99 9.03 14.94
C GLY A 126 -1.71 9.20 16.43
N TYR A 127 -1.35 10.40 16.87
CA TYR A 127 -1.20 10.69 18.30
C TYR A 127 -2.52 10.58 19.06
N ALA A 128 -3.62 11.05 18.49
CA ALA A 128 -4.94 10.93 19.11
C ALA A 128 -5.34 9.47 19.33
N ILE A 129 -5.13 8.61 18.33
CA ILE A 129 -5.41 7.18 18.41
C ILE A 129 -4.56 6.52 19.51
N ASP A 130 -3.26 6.82 19.56
CA ASP A 130 -2.36 6.25 20.57
C ASP A 130 -2.70 6.77 21.97
N TYR A 131 -3.04 8.06 22.12
CA TYR A 131 -3.40 8.67 23.40
C TYR A 131 -4.70 8.08 23.96
N TRP A 132 -5.73 7.94 23.13
CA TRP A 132 -7.01 7.35 23.54
C TRP A 132 -6.98 5.82 23.57
N GLY A 133 -5.91 5.21 23.10
CA GLY A 133 -5.74 3.76 23.04
C GLY A 133 -6.79 3.09 22.15
N LEU A 134 -7.18 3.74 21.04
CA LEU A 134 -8.17 3.25 20.08
C LEU A 134 -7.58 2.20 19.11
N GLY A 135 -6.61 1.42 19.58
CA GLY A 135 -6.04 0.31 18.81
C GLY A 135 -7.03 -0.85 18.62
N THR A 136 -6.67 -1.77 17.74
CA THR A 136 -7.50 -2.92 17.33
C THR A 136 -8.06 -3.72 18.51
N GLY A 137 -7.32 -3.90 19.59
CA GLY A 137 -7.76 -4.67 20.75
C GLY A 137 -8.91 -4.07 21.59
N ARG A 138 -9.21 -2.77 21.47
CA ARG A 138 -10.41 -2.18 22.08
C ARG A 138 -11.63 -2.33 21.18
N LEU A 139 -11.44 -2.20 19.89
CA LEU A 139 -12.48 -2.40 18.88
C LEU A 139 -12.92 -3.85 18.81
N ASP A 140 -12.01 -4.80 18.87
CA ASP A 140 -12.37 -6.23 18.98
C ASP A 140 -13.28 -6.50 20.17
N ARG A 141 -13.03 -5.89 21.32
CA ARG A 141 -13.93 -6.00 22.50
C ARG A 141 -15.27 -5.31 22.29
N ALA A 142 -15.29 -4.14 21.64
CA ALA A 142 -16.54 -3.43 21.35
C ALA A 142 -17.40 -4.19 20.31
N PHE A 143 -16.78 -4.73 19.25
CA PHE A 143 -17.49 -5.55 18.26
C PHE A 143 -17.97 -6.88 18.84
N GLN A 144 -17.21 -7.52 19.74
CA GLN A 144 -17.68 -8.69 20.46
C GLN A 144 -18.89 -8.35 21.37
N GLN A 145 -18.84 -7.23 22.08
CA GLN A 145 -19.98 -6.78 22.91
C GLN A 145 -21.21 -6.45 22.07
N ILE A 146 -21.05 -5.84 20.89
CA ILE A 146 -22.16 -5.58 19.98
C ILE A 146 -22.68 -6.88 19.37
N GLY A 147 -21.79 -7.77 18.92
CA GLY A 147 -22.15 -9.09 18.40
C GLY A 147 -22.88 -9.95 19.44
N ASP A 148 -22.40 -9.97 20.67
CA ASP A 148 -23.05 -10.65 21.79
C ASP A 148 -24.39 -10.00 22.17
N SER A 149 -24.49 -8.68 22.03
CA SER A 149 -25.76 -7.96 22.28
C SER A 149 -26.80 -8.20 21.19
N VAL A 150 -26.37 -8.36 19.94
CA VAL A 150 -27.25 -8.65 18.79
C VAL A 150 -27.63 -10.14 18.75
N MET A 151 -26.73 -11.04 19.13
CA MET A 151 -26.99 -12.48 19.13
C MET A 151 -27.63 -12.97 20.41
N ASN A 152 -27.41 -12.31 21.55
CA ASN A 152 -27.95 -12.68 22.85
C ASN A 152 -29.11 -11.76 23.31
N GLY A 153 -30.17 -11.69 22.50
CA GLY A 153 -31.50 -11.39 23.03
C GLY A 153 -31.98 -12.48 24.00
N SER A 154 -31.16 -13.43 24.42
CA SER A 154 -31.46 -14.40 25.51
C SER A 154 -30.22 -15.27 25.76
N PHE A 155 -29.49 -15.03 26.78
CA PHE A 155 -29.04 -15.98 27.81
C PHE A 155 -27.89 -15.42 28.65
N LYS A 156 -28.12 -15.29 29.93
CA LYS A 156 -27.13 -15.03 30.98
C LYS A 156 -26.20 -16.23 31.13
N THR A 157 -24.88 -16.01 31.16
CA THR A 157 -24.06 -16.58 32.24
C THR A 157 -22.68 -15.95 32.31
N THR A 158 -22.36 -15.48 33.46
CA THR A 158 -21.14 -15.10 34.14
C THR A 158 -19.93 -15.98 33.89
N ASN A 159 -18.77 -15.36 33.62
CA ASN A 159 -17.55 -15.41 34.42
C ASN A 159 -16.43 -14.68 33.69
N VAL A 160 -16.12 -13.45 34.14
CA VAL A 160 -14.96 -12.70 33.70
C VAL A 160 -13.81 -13.04 34.63
N SER A 161 -12.89 -13.84 34.18
CA SER A 161 -11.55 -13.92 34.73
C SER A 161 -10.73 -12.75 34.23
N ASN A 162 -10.12 -12.02 35.18
CA ASN A 162 -9.18 -10.95 34.95
C ASN A 162 -7.90 -11.49 34.31
N ASP A 163 -7.88 -11.59 33.02
CA ASP A 163 -6.63 -11.76 32.26
C ASP A 163 -6.29 -10.46 31.54
N LYS A 164 -5.07 -9.96 31.81
CA LYS A 164 -4.43 -8.90 31.05
C LYS A 164 -4.60 -9.20 29.56
N PRO A 165 -4.81 -8.16 28.70
CA PRO A 165 -4.86 -8.38 27.27
C PRO A 165 -3.53 -9.00 26.86
N SER A 166 -3.50 -10.30 26.75
CA SER A 166 -2.49 -10.98 25.97
C SER A 166 -2.74 -10.53 24.54
N ILE A 167 -1.89 -9.64 24.02
CA ILE A 167 -1.55 -9.63 22.61
C ILE A 167 -1.48 -11.10 22.25
N PRO A 168 -2.25 -11.58 21.22
CA PRO A 168 -2.08 -12.97 20.83
C PRO A 168 -0.58 -13.16 20.68
N ASN A 169 0.01 -13.95 21.56
CA ASN A 169 1.36 -14.42 21.38
C ASN A 169 1.32 -15.14 20.04
N ILE A 170 1.68 -14.42 18.99
CA ILE A 170 2.16 -15.00 17.77
C ILE A 170 3.62 -15.43 18.08
N ASP A 171 3.78 -16.09 19.21
CA ASP A 171 4.67 -17.21 19.38
C ASP A 171 4.03 -18.42 18.64
N ARG A 172 3.65 -18.21 17.40
CA ARG A 172 3.79 -19.28 16.46
C ARG A 172 5.30 -19.40 16.30
N SER A 173 5.88 -20.09 17.29
CA SER A 173 7.06 -20.86 17.08
C SER A 173 6.99 -21.33 15.64
N CYS A 174 7.86 -20.83 14.79
CA CYS A 174 8.22 -21.49 13.57
C CYS A 174 8.98 -22.76 13.96
N ASP A 175 8.43 -23.53 14.89
CA ASP A 175 8.67 -24.93 15.11
C ASP A 175 7.99 -25.71 13.97
N HIS A 176 8.30 -25.31 12.76
CA HIS A 176 8.36 -26.22 11.66
C HIS A 176 9.76 -26.84 11.67
N ASP A 177 9.98 -27.65 12.67
CA ASP A 177 10.67 -28.92 12.49
C ASP A 177 9.87 -29.88 11.57
N THR A 178 9.27 -29.36 10.52
CA THR A 178 9.19 -30.09 9.29
C THR A 178 10.48 -29.76 8.55
N SER A 179 11.53 -30.36 9.02
CA SER A 179 12.67 -30.77 8.20
C SER A 179 12.16 -31.64 7.06
N THR A 180 11.45 -31.06 6.09
CA THR A 180 11.63 -31.48 4.74
C THR A 180 13.07 -31.07 4.46
N ASN A 181 13.97 -32.02 4.68
CA ASN A 181 15.31 -32.09 4.15
C ASN A 181 15.24 -32.00 2.62
N LEU A 182 14.76 -30.88 2.08
CA LEU A 182 15.06 -30.44 0.74
C LEU A 182 16.53 -30.03 0.80
N ARG A 183 17.33 -31.04 0.59
CA ARG A 183 18.78 -31.11 0.55
C ARG A 183 19.33 -29.78 0.05
N LYS A 184 19.95 -28.97 0.92
CA LYS A 184 20.69 -27.75 0.54
C LYS A 184 21.62 -28.14 -0.63
N GLY A 185 21.29 -27.70 -1.85
CA GLY A 185 22.02 -28.05 -3.07
C GLY A 185 21.22 -28.81 -4.14
N GLY A 186 19.93 -29.10 -3.94
CA GLY A 186 19.08 -29.74 -4.96
C GLY A 186 18.85 -28.84 -6.17
N PHE A 187 18.51 -29.46 -7.30
CA PHE A 187 18.15 -28.76 -8.56
C PHE A 187 17.16 -27.62 -8.35
N TRP A 188 16.09 -27.84 -7.62
CA TRP A 188 15.04 -26.84 -7.33
C TRP A 188 15.55 -25.63 -6.54
N HIS A 189 16.54 -25.82 -5.66
CA HIS A 189 17.16 -24.72 -4.93
C HIS A 189 17.97 -23.82 -5.88
N LYS A 190 18.74 -24.40 -6.80
CA LYS A 190 19.48 -23.65 -7.83
C LYS A 190 18.53 -22.90 -8.78
N VAL A 191 17.44 -23.55 -9.21
CA VAL A 191 16.41 -22.94 -10.07
C VAL A 191 15.75 -21.75 -9.38
N SER A 192 15.34 -21.89 -8.12
CA SER A 192 14.74 -20.77 -7.36
C SER A 192 15.72 -19.60 -7.18
N HIS A 193 17.01 -19.86 -6.98
CA HIS A 193 18.00 -18.79 -6.94
C HIS A 193 18.18 -18.11 -8.30
N ALA A 194 18.19 -18.86 -9.39
CA ALA A 194 18.26 -18.28 -10.74
C ALA A 194 17.03 -17.41 -11.04
N ILE A 195 15.84 -17.87 -10.67
CA ILE A 195 14.59 -17.10 -10.81
C ILE A 195 14.63 -15.82 -9.99
N HIS A 196 15.13 -15.87 -8.76
CA HIS A 196 15.29 -14.69 -7.91
C HIS A 196 16.24 -13.65 -8.56
N ILE A 197 17.34 -14.07 -9.16
CA ILE A 197 18.27 -13.17 -9.87
C ILE A 197 17.61 -12.61 -11.13
N ALA A 198 16.90 -13.45 -11.90
CA ALA A 198 16.17 -13.03 -13.10
C ALA A 198 15.07 -12.02 -12.75
N TRP A 199 14.38 -12.22 -11.64
CA TRP A 199 13.38 -11.28 -11.14
C TRP A 199 13.98 -9.88 -10.89
N TRP A 200 15.16 -9.78 -10.28
CA TRP A 200 15.85 -8.50 -10.09
C TRP A 200 16.23 -7.84 -11.42
N GLY A 201 16.67 -8.64 -12.40
CA GLY A 201 16.89 -8.13 -13.76
C GLY A 201 15.61 -7.50 -14.35
N LEU A 202 14.47 -8.16 -14.19
CA LEU A 202 13.18 -7.64 -14.65
C LEU A 202 12.69 -6.45 -13.82
N ALA A 203 12.96 -6.41 -12.52
CA ALA A 203 12.61 -5.27 -11.67
C ALA A 203 13.40 -4.01 -12.09
N ILE A 204 14.69 -4.14 -12.43
CA ILE A 204 15.50 -3.03 -12.94
C ILE A 204 15.00 -2.60 -14.34
N ALA A 205 14.72 -3.56 -15.22
CA ALA A 205 14.16 -3.26 -16.55
C ALA A 205 12.78 -2.58 -16.42
N GLY A 206 11.93 -3.07 -15.50
CA GLY A 206 10.64 -2.48 -15.17
C GLY A 206 10.76 -1.06 -14.61
N LEU A 207 11.76 -0.80 -13.77
CA LEU A 207 12.03 0.55 -13.25
C LEU A 207 12.40 1.53 -14.37
N ILE A 208 13.30 1.12 -15.27
CA ILE A 208 13.68 1.94 -16.42
C ILE A 208 12.46 2.21 -17.31
N ALA A 209 11.67 1.16 -17.58
CA ALA A 209 10.44 1.25 -18.36
C ALA A 209 9.39 2.13 -17.65
N GLY A 210 9.27 2.03 -16.32
CA GLY A 210 8.37 2.85 -15.50
C GLY A 210 8.76 4.33 -15.50
N ILE A 211 10.04 4.67 -15.46
CA ILE A 211 10.53 6.06 -15.61
C ILE A 211 10.18 6.60 -17.00
N GLU A 212 10.35 5.79 -18.03
CA GLU A 212 10.01 6.20 -19.40
C GLU A 212 8.49 6.34 -19.58
N TYR A 213 7.71 5.49 -18.92
CA TYR A 213 6.27 5.61 -18.83
C TYR A 213 5.83 6.95 -18.22
N LEU A 214 6.46 7.39 -17.13
CA LEU A 214 6.16 8.70 -16.52
C LEU A 214 6.45 9.88 -17.47
N ARG A 215 7.37 9.71 -18.40
CA ARG A 215 7.73 10.74 -19.40
C ARG A 215 6.81 10.75 -20.62
N ARG A 216 6.37 9.60 -21.10
CA ARG A 216 5.71 9.43 -22.41
C ARG A 216 4.24 8.98 -22.28
N GLY A 217 3.79 8.52 -21.11
CA GLY A 217 2.49 7.90 -20.90
C GLY A 217 2.50 6.40 -21.18
N ALA A 218 1.33 5.75 -20.94
CA ALA A 218 1.15 4.33 -21.13
C ALA A 218 1.27 3.93 -22.60
N PRO A 219 2.14 2.97 -22.94
CA PRO A 219 2.17 2.44 -24.30
C PRO A 219 0.95 1.55 -24.55
N GLU A 220 0.45 1.54 -25.79
CA GLU A 220 -0.58 0.60 -26.21
C GLU A 220 -0.06 -0.85 -26.12
N VAL A 221 -0.99 -1.82 -26.09
CA VAL A 221 -0.61 -3.23 -26.18
C VAL A 221 -0.10 -3.50 -27.59
N PRO A 222 1.10 -4.07 -27.75
CA PRO A 222 1.68 -4.30 -29.07
C PRO A 222 0.86 -5.36 -29.82
N LEU A 223 0.52 -5.05 -31.07
CA LEU A 223 -0.14 -6.00 -32.00
C LEU A 223 0.83 -7.09 -32.50
N ALA A 224 2.13 -6.80 -32.49
CA ALA A 224 3.18 -7.73 -32.89
C ALA A 224 4.40 -7.58 -31.98
N PHE A 225 5.06 -8.69 -31.66
CA PHE A 225 6.25 -8.67 -30.82
C PHE A 225 7.47 -8.19 -31.63
N GLY A 226 8.10 -7.09 -31.17
CA GLY A 226 9.26 -6.47 -31.74
C GLY A 226 10.30 -6.06 -30.67
N LEU A 227 11.28 -5.27 -31.03
CA LEU A 227 12.25 -4.67 -30.11
C LEU A 227 11.90 -3.21 -29.78
N ASP A 228 10.65 -2.85 -29.99
CA ASP A 228 10.10 -1.53 -29.66
C ASP A 228 9.75 -1.41 -28.17
N PHE A 229 9.63 -0.16 -27.71
CA PHE A 229 9.35 0.13 -26.29
C PHE A 229 8.04 -0.51 -25.80
N PRO A 230 6.89 -0.45 -26.51
CA PRO A 230 5.66 -1.10 -26.08
C PRO A 230 5.81 -2.61 -25.85
N THR A 231 6.52 -3.31 -26.74
CA THR A 231 6.78 -4.74 -26.59
C THR A 231 7.67 -5.05 -25.38
N LEU A 232 8.81 -4.32 -25.25
CA LEU A 232 9.72 -4.51 -24.12
C LEU A 232 9.03 -4.21 -22.78
N PHE A 233 8.23 -3.15 -22.74
CA PHE A 233 7.44 -2.76 -21.58
C PHE A 233 6.45 -3.87 -21.21
N THR A 234 5.71 -4.40 -22.17
CA THR A 234 4.71 -5.45 -21.96
C THR A 234 5.36 -6.77 -21.54
N VAL A 235 6.42 -7.18 -22.19
CA VAL A 235 7.15 -8.41 -21.85
C VAL A 235 7.76 -8.33 -20.45
N ALA A 236 8.40 -7.21 -20.11
CA ALA A 236 8.96 -7.01 -18.77
C ALA A 236 7.87 -7.08 -17.69
N GLY A 237 6.72 -6.46 -17.92
CA GLY A 237 5.58 -6.50 -16.99
C GLY A 237 5.01 -7.91 -16.81
N LEU A 238 4.72 -8.62 -17.90
CA LEU A 238 4.16 -9.97 -17.85
C LEU A 238 5.13 -10.99 -17.22
N LEU A 239 6.39 -10.98 -17.63
CA LEU A 239 7.40 -11.88 -17.07
C LEU A 239 7.69 -11.55 -15.61
N GLY A 240 7.82 -10.26 -15.26
CA GLY A 240 8.04 -9.83 -13.89
C GLY A 240 6.92 -10.25 -12.97
N THR A 241 5.67 -10.09 -13.40
CA THR A 241 4.50 -10.60 -12.68
C THR A 241 4.51 -12.11 -12.53
N THR A 242 4.77 -12.85 -13.60
CA THR A 242 4.82 -14.32 -13.56
C THR A 242 5.87 -14.81 -12.57
N LEU A 243 7.06 -14.20 -12.58
CA LEU A 243 8.11 -14.53 -11.61
C LEU A 243 7.74 -14.10 -10.19
N SER A 244 7.01 -13.01 -10.01
CA SER A 244 6.50 -12.58 -8.70
C SER A 244 5.50 -13.60 -8.12
N PHE A 245 4.58 -14.08 -8.93
CA PHE A 245 3.68 -15.17 -8.53
C PHE A 245 4.44 -16.45 -8.15
N TYR A 246 5.44 -16.81 -8.94
CA TYR A 246 6.30 -17.96 -8.61
C TYR A 246 7.03 -17.76 -7.27
N LEU A 247 7.66 -16.61 -7.06
CA LEU A 247 8.40 -16.31 -5.83
C LEU A 247 7.46 -16.29 -4.61
N TYR A 248 6.26 -15.72 -4.74
CA TYR A 248 5.30 -15.67 -3.65
C TYR A 248 4.75 -17.05 -3.28
N ILE A 249 4.35 -17.87 -4.26
CA ILE A 249 3.66 -19.14 -4.00
C ILE A 249 4.67 -20.27 -3.73
N VAL A 250 5.71 -20.38 -4.56
CA VAL A 250 6.65 -21.50 -4.56
C VAL A 250 7.98 -21.12 -3.92
N GLY A 251 8.53 -19.98 -4.30
CA GLY A 251 9.84 -19.52 -3.86
C GLY A 251 9.92 -19.37 -2.34
N ARG A 252 8.89 -18.87 -1.70
CA ARG A 252 8.77 -18.73 -0.24
C ARG A 252 8.94 -20.07 0.48
N ARG A 253 8.45 -21.16 -0.09
CA ARG A 253 8.58 -22.52 0.48
C ARG A 253 9.97 -23.15 0.24
N ILE A 254 10.60 -22.85 -0.90
CA ILE A 254 11.85 -23.50 -1.33
C ILE A 254 13.07 -22.71 -0.87
N ILE A 255 13.06 -21.39 -1.06
CA ILE A 255 14.20 -20.53 -0.69
C ILE A 255 14.30 -20.39 0.83
N GLY A 256 13.19 -20.65 1.55
CA GLY A 256 13.06 -20.54 2.99
C GLY A 256 13.10 -19.06 3.41
N GLU A 257 11.97 -18.48 3.80
CA GLU A 257 12.01 -17.39 4.75
C GLU A 257 12.48 -18.00 6.06
N GLU A 258 13.64 -17.60 6.55
CA GLU A 258 13.89 -17.73 7.96
C GLU A 258 12.81 -16.90 8.64
N CYS A 259 11.83 -17.54 9.25
CA CYS A 259 10.83 -16.91 10.10
C CYS A 259 11.60 -16.13 11.17
N SER A 260 11.80 -14.86 10.92
CA SER A 260 12.47 -13.97 11.84
C SER A 260 11.43 -13.34 12.74
N GLY A 261 10.99 -14.06 13.75
CA GLY A 261 10.13 -13.58 14.81
C GLY A 261 10.75 -12.49 15.69
N ARG A 262 12.02 -12.17 15.51
CA ARG A 262 12.74 -11.02 16.07
C ARG A 262 13.52 -10.39 14.96
N MET A 263 13.58 -9.05 14.93
CA MET A 263 14.46 -8.31 14.04
C MET A 263 15.85 -8.94 14.02
N ARG A 264 16.09 -9.80 13.05
CA ARG A 264 17.41 -10.25 12.73
C ARG A 264 18.06 -9.19 11.86
N ASN A 265 19.21 -8.69 12.29
CA ASN A 265 20.12 -8.01 11.40
C ASN A 265 20.37 -8.96 10.24
N PHE A 266 20.18 -8.50 9.01
CA PHE A 266 20.50 -9.29 7.84
C PHE A 266 21.95 -9.77 7.97
N SER A 267 22.19 -11.06 7.77
CA SER A 267 23.52 -11.65 7.91
C SER A 267 24.50 -11.15 6.84
N ASN A 268 23.96 -10.77 5.68
CA ASN A 268 24.72 -10.22 4.56
C ASN A 268 23.80 -9.42 3.62
N THR A 269 24.41 -8.70 2.68
CA THR A 269 23.68 -7.91 1.66
C THR A 269 22.76 -8.78 0.82
N TYR A 270 23.15 -10.02 0.49
CA TYR A 270 22.33 -10.95 -0.28
C TYR A 270 21.01 -11.28 0.44
N ALA A 271 21.03 -11.40 1.77
CA ALA A 271 19.81 -11.62 2.55
C ALA A 271 18.83 -10.43 2.44
N ALA A 272 19.34 -9.19 2.35
CA ALA A 272 18.50 -8.01 2.13
C ALA A 272 17.87 -8.02 0.73
N PHE A 273 18.62 -8.37 -0.31
CA PHE A 273 18.10 -8.54 -1.68
C PHE A 273 17.03 -9.62 -1.76
N LYS A 274 17.27 -10.76 -1.11
CA LYS A 274 16.31 -11.86 -1.06
C LYS A 274 15.02 -11.43 -0.36
N HIS A 275 15.14 -10.78 0.79
CA HIS A 275 13.99 -10.27 1.54
C HIS A 275 13.17 -9.27 0.71
N ALA A 276 13.83 -8.29 0.08
CA ALA A 276 13.16 -7.30 -0.73
C ALA A 276 12.39 -7.92 -1.91
N ALA A 277 12.98 -8.90 -2.62
CA ALA A 277 12.30 -9.59 -3.71
C ALA A 277 11.06 -10.38 -3.23
N MET A 278 11.14 -11.03 -2.08
CA MET A 278 10.03 -11.82 -1.53
C MET A 278 8.87 -10.92 -1.05
N GLU A 279 9.17 -9.84 -0.34
CA GLU A 279 8.17 -8.87 0.10
C GLU A 279 7.52 -8.16 -1.09
N THR A 280 8.32 -7.69 -2.05
CA THR A 280 7.78 -7.08 -3.27
C THR A 280 6.94 -8.04 -4.07
N SER A 281 7.33 -9.32 -4.19
CA SER A 281 6.53 -10.32 -4.90
C SER A 281 5.16 -10.54 -4.25
N MET A 282 5.08 -10.50 -2.92
CA MET A 282 3.80 -10.53 -2.19
C MET A 282 2.94 -9.32 -2.56
N VAL A 283 3.52 -8.12 -2.48
CA VAL A 283 2.80 -6.88 -2.84
C VAL A 283 2.33 -6.93 -4.29
N THR A 284 3.17 -7.37 -5.22
CA THR A 284 2.83 -7.51 -6.64
C THR A 284 1.56 -8.34 -6.86
N VAL A 285 1.47 -9.49 -6.20
CA VAL A 285 0.29 -10.38 -6.34
C VAL A 285 -0.98 -9.68 -5.86
N TRP A 286 -0.93 -9.02 -4.71
CA TRP A 286 -2.09 -8.31 -4.15
C TRP A 286 -2.49 -7.09 -4.98
N VAL A 287 -1.52 -6.31 -5.46
CA VAL A 287 -1.75 -5.16 -6.34
C VAL A 287 -2.45 -5.59 -7.63
N ILE A 288 -1.98 -6.66 -8.27
CA ILE A 288 -2.59 -7.14 -9.51
C ILE A 288 -4.00 -7.65 -9.28
N VAL A 289 -4.25 -8.39 -8.19
CA VAL A 289 -5.60 -8.84 -7.83
C VAL A 289 -6.53 -7.63 -7.63
N ALA A 290 -6.06 -6.60 -6.94
CA ALA A 290 -6.84 -5.38 -6.72
C ALA A 290 -7.10 -4.61 -8.02
N TYR A 291 -6.10 -4.47 -8.89
CA TYR A 291 -6.28 -3.82 -10.20
C TYR A 291 -7.30 -4.58 -11.06
N LEU A 292 -7.23 -5.90 -11.11
CA LEU A 292 -8.21 -6.70 -11.85
C LEU A 292 -9.62 -6.53 -11.28
N ILE A 293 -9.79 -6.58 -9.95
CA ILE A 293 -11.09 -6.36 -9.32
C ILE A 293 -11.61 -4.96 -9.67
N TYR A 294 -10.76 -3.93 -9.57
CA TYR A 294 -11.11 -2.54 -9.84
C TYR A 294 -11.52 -2.33 -11.29
N GLU A 295 -10.68 -2.71 -12.25
CA GLU A 295 -10.91 -2.51 -13.68
C GLU A 295 -12.14 -3.30 -14.17
N TYR A 296 -12.26 -4.57 -13.77
CA TYR A 296 -13.45 -5.35 -14.11
C TYR A 296 -14.73 -4.79 -13.47
N SER A 297 -14.65 -4.25 -12.25
CA SER A 297 -15.81 -3.62 -11.62
C SER A 297 -16.27 -2.39 -12.38
N ILE A 298 -15.36 -1.55 -12.86
CA ILE A 298 -15.70 -0.38 -13.69
C ILE A 298 -16.47 -0.82 -14.94
N VAL A 299 -15.95 -1.81 -15.64
CA VAL A 299 -16.53 -2.28 -16.91
C VAL A 299 -17.87 -2.99 -16.68
N ILE A 300 -17.95 -3.92 -15.71
CA ILE A 300 -19.15 -4.71 -15.44
C ILE A 300 -20.30 -3.84 -14.92
N PHE A 301 -20.01 -2.93 -13.99
CA PHE A 301 -21.02 -2.06 -13.38
C PHE A 301 -21.19 -0.72 -14.12
N SER A 302 -20.45 -0.51 -15.21
CA SER A 302 -20.43 0.74 -15.98
C SER A 302 -20.24 1.97 -15.09
N LEU A 303 -19.32 1.88 -14.09
CA LEU A 303 -19.08 2.92 -13.11
C LEU A 303 -18.37 4.11 -13.76
N ASN A 304 -19.03 5.24 -13.77
CA ASN A 304 -18.40 6.49 -14.22
C ASN A 304 -17.72 7.19 -13.03
N ILE A 305 -16.48 6.81 -12.76
CA ILE A 305 -15.69 7.40 -11.66
C ILE A 305 -15.48 8.90 -11.87
N GLY A 306 -15.30 9.34 -13.13
CA GLY A 306 -15.20 10.75 -13.47
C GLY A 306 -16.44 11.54 -13.05
N ALA A 307 -17.64 11.03 -13.33
CA ALA A 307 -18.89 11.66 -12.90
C ALA A 307 -19.05 11.67 -11.38
N LEU A 308 -18.59 10.63 -10.68
CA LEU A 308 -18.61 10.58 -9.22
C LEU A 308 -17.59 11.54 -8.62
N ALA A 309 -16.42 11.65 -9.23
CA ALA A 309 -15.35 12.55 -8.80
C ALA A 309 -15.68 14.03 -9.02
N THR A 310 -16.46 14.37 -10.07
CA THR A 310 -16.90 15.73 -10.39
C THR A 310 -18.13 16.18 -9.58
N ALA A 311 -18.38 15.55 -8.43
CA ALA A 311 -19.44 15.96 -7.51
C ALA A 311 -19.34 17.46 -7.17
N VAL A 312 -20.48 18.15 -7.09
CA VAL A 312 -20.54 19.60 -6.90
C VAL A 312 -20.69 19.96 -5.42
N GLY A 313 -20.10 21.06 -5.02
CA GLY A 313 -20.25 21.61 -3.67
C GLY A 313 -19.56 20.77 -2.60
N ILE A 314 -20.21 20.61 -1.44
CA ILE A 314 -19.69 19.84 -0.30
C ILE A 314 -19.55 18.34 -0.61
N TRP A 315 -20.24 17.85 -1.64
CA TRP A 315 -20.12 16.46 -2.06
C TRP A 315 -18.77 16.14 -2.69
N ALA A 316 -18.04 17.15 -3.20
CA ALA A 316 -16.73 16.96 -3.81
C ALA A 316 -15.69 16.38 -2.82
N PRO A 317 -15.43 16.96 -1.63
CA PRO A 317 -14.51 16.35 -0.67
C PRO A 317 -15.03 15.02 -0.11
N ILE A 318 -16.36 14.84 0.02
CA ILE A 318 -16.94 13.56 0.46
C ILE A 318 -16.69 12.47 -0.58
N ALA A 319 -16.89 12.77 -1.86
CA ALA A 319 -16.59 11.84 -2.97
C ALA A 319 -15.08 11.53 -3.02
N GLY A 320 -14.22 12.54 -2.80
CA GLY A 320 -12.77 12.36 -2.71
C GLY A 320 -12.39 11.37 -1.61
N ALA A 321 -12.93 11.57 -0.41
CA ALA A 321 -12.69 10.66 0.71
C ALA A 321 -13.24 9.25 0.45
N ALA A 322 -14.43 9.14 -0.13
CA ALA A 322 -15.06 7.86 -0.42
C ALA A 322 -14.28 7.05 -1.47
N LEU A 323 -13.79 7.69 -2.52
CA LEU A 323 -12.98 7.04 -3.55
C LEU A 323 -11.56 6.71 -3.06
N GLY A 324 -11.04 7.44 -2.06
CA GLY A 324 -9.79 7.11 -1.40
C GLY A 324 -9.82 5.79 -0.61
N ILE A 325 -11.02 5.31 -0.22
CA ILE A 325 -11.19 4.01 0.46
C ILE A 325 -10.84 2.84 -0.47
N VAL A 326 -10.94 3.03 -1.78
CA VAL A 326 -10.59 1.98 -2.74
C VAL A 326 -9.09 1.76 -2.72
N PRO A 327 -8.62 0.56 -2.31
CA PRO A 327 -7.19 0.31 -2.20
C PRO A 327 -6.54 0.30 -3.59
N GLY A 328 -5.32 0.83 -3.67
CA GLY A 328 -4.55 0.91 -4.90
C GLY A 328 -4.37 2.33 -5.42
N CYS A 329 -3.40 2.52 -6.31
CA CYS A 329 -3.03 3.85 -6.82
C CYS A 329 -3.90 4.32 -8.00
N GLY A 330 -4.69 3.43 -8.64
CA GLY A 330 -5.51 3.75 -9.82
C GLY A 330 -6.50 4.89 -9.60
N PRO A 331 -7.41 4.81 -8.60
CA PRO A 331 -8.36 5.88 -8.31
C PRO A 331 -7.70 7.23 -8.01
N GLN A 332 -6.55 7.20 -7.37
CA GLN A 332 -5.79 8.40 -7.01
C GLN A 332 -5.19 9.10 -8.23
N ILE A 333 -4.67 8.33 -9.18
CA ILE A 333 -4.13 8.88 -10.44
C ILE A 333 -5.25 9.57 -11.22
N ILE A 334 -6.46 8.98 -11.23
CA ILE A 334 -7.64 9.62 -11.84
C ILE A 334 -7.94 10.94 -11.14
N PHE A 335 -7.96 10.99 -9.79
CA PHE A 335 -8.16 12.22 -9.05
C PHE A 335 -7.09 13.27 -9.32
N ALA A 336 -5.83 12.86 -9.37
CA ALA A 336 -4.72 13.74 -9.72
C ALA A 336 -4.89 14.36 -11.11
N THR A 337 -5.30 13.56 -12.08
CA THR A 337 -5.51 13.99 -13.47
C THR A 337 -6.72 14.91 -13.60
N LEU A 338 -7.84 14.59 -12.92
CA LEU A 338 -9.02 15.43 -12.90
C LEU A 338 -8.74 16.78 -12.23
N TYR A 339 -7.92 16.80 -11.18
CA TYR A 339 -7.48 18.01 -10.55
C TYR A 339 -6.61 18.87 -11.47
N ALA A 340 -5.62 18.26 -12.11
CA ALA A 340 -4.76 18.93 -13.07
C ALA A 340 -5.53 19.51 -14.27
N SER A 341 -6.63 18.84 -14.66
CA SER A 341 -7.56 19.29 -15.70
C SER A 341 -8.62 20.30 -15.20
N ASN A 342 -8.49 20.81 -13.98
CA ASN A 342 -9.44 21.75 -13.36
C ASN A 342 -10.89 21.24 -13.27
N GLN A 343 -11.09 19.93 -13.13
CA GLN A 343 -12.42 19.33 -13.07
C GLN A 343 -12.91 19.12 -11.63
N ILE A 344 -12.02 19.08 -10.66
CA ILE A 344 -12.35 18.91 -9.24
C ILE A 344 -11.68 19.99 -8.38
N PRO A 345 -12.27 20.37 -7.23
CA PRO A 345 -11.72 21.36 -6.33
C PRO A 345 -10.56 20.80 -5.50
N PHE A 346 -9.72 21.69 -4.97
CA PHE A 346 -8.58 21.33 -4.11
C PHE A 346 -9.01 20.53 -2.86
N SER A 347 -10.18 20.85 -2.29
CA SER A 347 -10.74 20.12 -1.15
C SER A 347 -10.99 18.63 -1.44
N ALA A 348 -11.41 18.28 -2.66
CA ALA A 348 -11.60 16.90 -3.09
C ALA A 348 -10.27 16.17 -3.25
N LEU A 349 -9.26 16.85 -3.84
CA LEU A 349 -7.90 16.30 -3.97
C LEU A 349 -7.30 15.99 -2.59
N VAL A 350 -7.40 16.92 -1.62
CA VAL A 350 -6.86 16.73 -0.27
C VAL A 350 -7.60 15.62 0.47
N ALA A 351 -8.94 15.59 0.38
CA ALA A 351 -9.73 14.53 1.00
C ALA A 351 -9.35 13.15 0.45
N ASN A 352 -9.17 13.04 -0.86
CA ASN A 352 -8.68 11.81 -1.48
C ASN A 352 -7.26 11.47 -1.04
N ALA A 353 -6.33 12.43 -1.03
CA ALA A 353 -4.95 12.23 -0.61
C ALA A 353 -4.82 11.74 0.84
N ILE A 354 -5.71 12.17 1.75
CA ILE A 354 -5.71 11.75 3.17
C ILE A 354 -6.36 10.38 3.35
N SER A 355 -7.44 10.10 2.63
CA SER A 355 -8.20 8.85 2.75
C SER A 355 -7.51 7.68 2.07
N GLN A 356 -6.65 7.94 1.11
CA GLN A 356 -6.01 6.90 0.34
C GLN A 356 -4.99 6.13 1.17
N ASP A 357 -5.13 4.83 1.23
CA ASP A 357 -4.15 3.95 1.86
C ASP A 357 -3.11 3.43 0.85
N GLY A 358 -3.34 3.64 -0.44
CA GLY A 358 -2.49 3.20 -1.54
C GLY A 358 -2.23 1.69 -1.52
N ASP A 359 -1.13 1.29 -2.15
CA ASP A 359 -0.70 -0.12 -2.17
C ASP A 359 -0.13 -0.58 -0.82
N ALA A 360 0.08 0.36 0.11
CA ALA A 360 0.57 0.06 1.45
C ALA A 360 -0.43 -0.75 2.30
N LEU A 361 -1.72 -0.70 1.97
CA LEU A 361 -2.73 -1.48 2.66
C LEU A 361 -2.61 -2.98 2.38
N PHE A 362 -2.11 -3.38 1.21
CA PHE A 362 -2.08 -4.79 0.80
C PHE A 362 -1.21 -5.69 1.71
N PRO A 363 -0.01 -5.32 2.14
CA PRO A 363 0.73 -6.09 3.13
C PRO A 363 -0.02 -6.26 4.44
N LEU A 364 -0.74 -5.23 4.89
CA LEU A 364 -1.54 -5.31 6.10
C LEU A 364 -2.75 -6.22 5.90
N MET A 365 -3.45 -6.11 4.77
CA MET A 365 -4.57 -7.01 4.41
C MET A 365 -4.13 -8.48 4.34
N ALA A 366 -2.94 -8.73 3.80
CA ALA A 366 -2.41 -10.09 3.68
C ALA A 366 -2.10 -10.76 5.02
N ILE A 367 -1.81 -9.96 6.06
CA ILE A 367 -1.41 -10.43 7.38
C ILE A 367 -2.56 -10.32 8.38
N ASP A 368 -3.23 -9.18 8.43
CA ASP A 368 -4.34 -8.86 9.34
C ASP A 368 -5.41 -8.02 8.64
N MET A 369 -6.38 -8.69 8.04
CA MET A 369 -7.50 -8.06 7.31
C MET A 369 -8.33 -7.13 8.21
N LYS A 370 -8.50 -7.48 9.49
CA LYS A 370 -9.27 -6.65 10.43
C LYS A 370 -8.56 -5.34 10.70
N ALA A 371 -7.25 -5.40 10.98
CA ALA A 371 -6.45 -4.19 11.18
C ALA A 371 -6.46 -3.30 9.95
N ALA A 372 -6.43 -3.88 8.74
CA ALA A 372 -6.52 -3.14 7.49
C ALA A 372 -7.85 -2.39 7.36
N ILE A 373 -8.99 -3.06 7.55
CA ILE A 373 -10.31 -2.43 7.46
C ILE A 373 -10.46 -1.31 8.50
N ILE A 374 -10.00 -1.54 9.73
CA ILE A 374 -10.06 -0.55 10.80
C ILE A 374 -9.16 0.65 10.45
N ALA A 375 -7.98 0.42 9.90
CA ALA A 375 -7.06 1.47 9.48
C ALA A 375 -7.70 2.37 8.41
N THR A 376 -8.31 1.77 7.38
CA THR A 376 -9.01 2.52 6.31
C THR A 376 -10.18 3.36 6.86
N ILE A 377 -10.94 2.85 7.83
CA ILE A 377 -11.98 3.66 8.49
C ILE A 377 -11.36 4.84 9.23
N TYR A 378 -10.23 4.63 9.91
CA TYR A 378 -9.55 5.69 10.64
C TYR A 378 -8.86 6.72 9.75
N THR A 379 -8.39 6.37 8.55
CA THR A 379 -7.85 7.33 7.58
C THR A 379 -8.96 8.16 6.91
N THR A 380 -10.15 7.58 6.75
CA THR A 380 -11.31 8.28 6.18
C THR A 380 -11.84 9.39 7.09
N ILE A 381 -11.76 9.23 8.41
CA ILE A 381 -12.25 10.26 9.35
C ILE A 381 -11.51 11.59 9.19
N PRO A 382 -10.16 11.64 9.29
CA PRO A 382 -9.41 12.88 9.04
C PRO A 382 -9.60 13.40 7.62
N ALA A 383 -9.77 12.55 6.62
CA ALA A 383 -10.01 12.94 5.24
C ALA A 383 -11.30 13.76 5.10
N LEU A 384 -12.39 13.28 5.69
CA LEU A 384 -13.67 14.00 5.71
C LEU A 384 -13.55 15.33 6.47
N ILE A 385 -12.95 15.32 7.66
CA ILE A 385 -12.79 16.52 8.47
C ILE A 385 -11.97 17.57 7.73
N VAL A 386 -10.78 17.22 7.26
CA VAL A 386 -9.85 18.14 6.61
C VAL A 386 -10.41 18.59 5.25
N GLY A 387 -10.99 17.67 4.46
CA GLY A 387 -11.60 18.00 3.18
C GLY A 387 -12.74 19.01 3.30
N VAL A 388 -13.63 18.83 4.28
CA VAL A 388 -14.72 19.76 4.55
C VAL A 388 -14.21 21.09 5.10
N LEU A 389 -13.22 21.07 6.00
CA LEU A 389 -12.62 22.32 6.50
C LEU A 389 -11.97 23.12 5.37
N ILE A 390 -11.24 22.46 4.46
CA ILE A 390 -10.66 23.13 3.29
C ILE A 390 -11.77 23.70 2.39
N TYR A 391 -12.83 22.96 2.18
CA TYR A 391 -13.95 23.44 1.35
C TYR A 391 -14.53 24.77 1.86
N TYR A 392 -14.66 24.95 3.18
CA TYR A 392 -15.25 26.16 3.76
C TYR A 392 -14.24 27.28 4.05
N PHE A 393 -13.03 26.94 4.45
CA PHE A 393 -12.09 27.91 5.00
C PHE A 393 -10.88 28.20 4.12
N TRP A 394 -10.62 27.37 3.10
CA TRP A 394 -9.47 27.59 2.23
C TRP A 394 -9.76 28.70 1.23
N PRO A 395 -9.00 29.83 1.25
CA PRO A 395 -9.29 30.99 0.40
C PRO A 395 -9.09 30.72 -1.09
N TYR A 396 -8.35 29.67 -1.45
CA TYR A 396 -8.08 29.22 -2.81
C TYR A 396 -8.79 27.89 -3.12
N ALA A 397 -9.95 27.65 -2.52
CA ALA A 397 -10.75 26.44 -2.76
C ALA A 397 -11.24 26.31 -4.22
N SER A 398 -10.99 27.34 -5.05
CA SER A 398 -11.29 27.32 -6.48
C SER A 398 -10.49 26.27 -7.23
N MET A 399 -11.07 25.77 -8.30
CA MET A 399 -10.40 24.88 -9.25
C MET A 399 -9.11 25.53 -9.76
N GLY A 400 -8.05 24.71 -9.92
CA GLY A 400 -6.80 25.15 -10.52
C GLY A 400 -5.75 25.75 -9.56
N PHE A 401 -5.93 25.67 -8.25
CA PHE A 401 -4.89 26.10 -7.32
C PHE A 401 -3.58 25.33 -7.56
N GLY A 402 -2.52 26.07 -7.93
CA GLY A 402 -1.18 25.52 -8.13
C GLY A 402 -1.00 24.57 -9.33
N VAL A 403 -1.95 24.56 -10.26
CA VAL A 403 -1.81 23.88 -11.54
C VAL A 403 -0.90 24.69 -12.45
N LEU A 404 0.06 24.01 -13.08
CA LEU A 404 0.93 24.64 -14.09
C LEU A 404 0.09 24.85 -15.36
N GLY A 405 0.04 26.10 -15.83
CA GLY A 405 -0.68 26.49 -17.06
C GLY A 405 0.07 26.05 -18.32
#